data_28fefd380cc6c226c14e9fca1b1ded95
#
_entry.id   28fefd380cc6c226c14e9fca1b1ded95
#
_cell.length_a   1.000
_cell.length_b   1.000
_cell.length_c   1.000
_cell.angle_alpha   90.00
_cell.angle_beta   90.00
_cell.angle_gamma   90.00
#
_symmetry.space_group_name_H-M   'P 1'
#
loop_
_entity.id
_entity.type
_entity.pdbx_description
1 polymer ?
#
loop_
_entity_poly.entity_id
_entity_poly.type
_entity_poly.pdbx_seq_one_letter_code
_entity_poly.pdbx_strand_id
1 'polypeptide(L)'
;LYMIAENNMESHGSWDAAAMRKIADPQTIVPGDNPKWEARMLDRVNSCYQRDKNHPAILIWSCGNESYGGSVIYQMSEKFRELDSDRLVHYEGVYNDRRYNGSSDMESQMYPPVERIVKNLAEQKEKPFICCEYTHAMGNSCGAMHKYTDLTDTEPRYQGGFIWDYIDQSITKKDRYGKEFQAYGGDLSLIHIS
;
A
#
# COMPACT_ATOMS: atom_id res chain seq x y z
N LEU A 1 -12.81 -12.60 8.88
CA LEU A 1 -11.59 -12.14 8.25
C LEU A 1 -10.95 -11.02 9.08
N TYR A 2 -9.63 -11.02 9.16
CA TYR A 2 -8.87 -9.90 9.71
C TYR A 2 -8.62 -8.87 8.62
N MET A 3 -8.46 -7.61 9.02
CA MET A 3 -8.38 -6.49 8.09
C MET A 3 -7.23 -5.55 8.46
N ILE A 4 -6.65 -4.94 7.44
CA ILE A 4 -5.87 -3.71 7.56
C ILE A 4 -6.78 -2.58 7.09
N ALA A 5 -6.98 -1.56 7.94
CA ALA A 5 -7.72 -0.36 7.56
C ALA A 5 -6.73 0.68 7.04
N GLU A 6 -6.89 1.07 5.78
CA GLU A 6 -5.98 2.01 5.14
C GLU A 6 -6.55 3.41 5.06
N ASN A 7 -5.72 4.37 5.44
CA ASN A 7 -6.00 5.78 5.32
C ASN A 7 -5.97 6.24 3.86
N ASN A 8 -6.82 7.18 3.53
CA ASN A 8 -6.88 7.77 2.18
C ASN A 8 -5.70 8.72 1.96
N MET A 9 -4.56 8.17 1.60
CA MET A 9 -3.38 8.89 1.15
C MET A 9 -2.71 8.12 0.02
N GLU A 10 -2.62 8.75 -1.14
CA GLU A 10 -1.91 8.23 -2.30
C GLU A 10 -1.41 9.42 -3.15
N SER A 11 -0.14 9.38 -3.52
CA SER A 11 0.49 10.48 -4.25
C SER A 11 1.55 9.99 -5.26
N HIS A 12 1.34 8.81 -5.80
CA HIS A 12 2.26 8.09 -6.71
C HIS A 12 2.93 9.00 -7.74
N GLY A 13 2.16 9.80 -8.47
CA GLY A 13 2.68 10.67 -9.51
C GLY A 13 3.74 11.68 -9.04
N SER A 14 3.73 12.07 -7.77
CA SER A 14 4.70 13.05 -7.26
C SER A 14 6.10 12.45 -7.08
N TRP A 15 6.20 11.26 -6.48
CA TRP A 15 7.49 10.62 -6.27
C TRP A 15 8.00 9.91 -7.52
N ASP A 16 7.11 9.38 -8.34
CA ASP A 16 7.45 8.75 -9.61
C ASP A 16 8.11 9.79 -10.55
N ALA A 17 7.52 10.99 -10.64
CA ALA A 17 8.13 12.10 -11.35
C ALA A 17 9.50 12.50 -10.77
N ALA A 18 9.65 12.51 -9.45
CA ALA A 18 10.90 12.80 -8.78
C ALA A 18 11.96 11.73 -9.07
N ALA A 19 11.59 10.45 -8.98
CA ALA A 19 12.48 9.33 -9.26
C ALA A 19 12.94 9.29 -10.71
N MET A 20 12.03 9.43 -11.67
CA MET A 20 12.34 9.45 -13.10
C MET A 20 13.20 10.63 -13.52
N ARG A 21 12.97 11.80 -12.92
CA ARG A 21 13.72 13.03 -13.23
C ARG A 21 14.99 13.18 -12.39
N LYS A 22 15.26 12.25 -11.47
CA LYS A 22 16.34 12.35 -10.49
C LYS A 22 16.30 13.66 -9.68
N ILE A 23 15.11 14.18 -9.46
CA ILE A 23 14.87 15.34 -8.61
C ILE A 23 14.75 14.83 -7.19
N ALA A 24 15.85 14.87 -6.47
CA ALA A 24 15.93 14.33 -5.09
C ALA A 24 15.55 15.37 -4.02
N ASP A 25 14.69 16.34 -4.34
CA ASP A 25 14.23 17.28 -3.30
C ASP A 25 13.02 16.69 -2.57
N PRO A 26 13.16 16.24 -1.31
CA PRO A 26 12.06 15.72 -0.50
C PRO A 26 10.87 16.70 -0.38
N GLN A 27 11.10 17.99 -0.59
CA GLN A 27 10.07 19.04 -0.56
C GLN A 27 9.11 18.96 -1.76
N THR A 28 9.50 18.31 -2.85
CA THR A 28 8.66 18.14 -4.05
C THR A 28 7.81 16.89 -4.00
N ILE A 29 8.14 15.94 -3.11
CA ILE A 29 7.38 14.71 -2.89
C ILE A 29 6.18 15.02 -2.00
N VAL A 30 5.01 14.50 -2.33
CA VAL A 30 3.78 14.68 -1.56
C VAL A 30 3.47 13.37 -0.80
N PRO A 31 3.28 13.41 0.52
CA PRO A 31 3.46 14.56 1.42
C PRO A 31 4.95 14.85 1.74
N GLY A 32 5.84 13.86 1.65
CA GLY A 32 7.28 13.98 1.89
C GLY A 32 7.63 14.62 3.23
N ASP A 33 8.60 15.53 3.19
CA ASP A 33 9.01 16.34 4.36
C ASP A 33 8.33 17.72 4.37
N ASN A 34 7.29 17.93 3.57
CA ASN A 34 6.65 19.24 3.42
C ASN A 34 5.59 19.49 4.50
N PRO A 35 5.84 20.38 5.48
CA PRO A 35 4.94 20.60 6.62
C PRO A 35 3.56 21.16 6.23
N LYS A 36 3.40 21.70 5.01
CA LYS A 36 2.10 22.16 4.51
C LYS A 36 1.08 21.05 4.37
N TRP A 37 1.53 19.80 4.24
CA TRP A 37 0.65 18.63 4.13
C TRP A 37 0.28 18.02 5.48
N GLU A 38 1.07 18.24 6.52
CA GLU A 38 0.94 17.57 7.82
C GLU A 38 -0.46 17.65 8.39
N ALA A 39 -1.00 18.84 8.57
CA ALA A 39 -2.34 19.01 9.17
C ALA A 39 -3.43 18.24 8.40
N ARG A 40 -3.35 18.22 7.07
CA ARG A 40 -4.33 17.51 6.22
C ARG A 40 -4.18 16.00 6.33
N MET A 41 -2.94 15.51 6.44
CA MET A 41 -2.68 14.09 6.57
C MET A 41 -3.08 13.57 7.96
N LEU A 42 -2.81 14.33 9.02
CA LEU A 42 -3.25 13.99 10.37
C LEU A 42 -4.78 14.02 10.52
N ASP A 43 -5.46 14.93 9.82
CA ASP A 43 -6.93 14.95 9.77
C ASP A 43 -7.48 13.68 9.11
N ARG A 44 -6.87 13.21 8.03
CA ARG A 44 -7.24 11.94 7.38
C ARG A 44 -7.04 10.74 8.29
N VAL A 45 -5.92 10.69 9.01
CA VAL A 45 -5.65 9.66 10.02
C VAL A 45 -6.74 9.64 11.08
N ASN A 46 -7.06 10.82 11.64
CA ASN A 46 -8.12 10.93 12.63
C ASN A 46 -9.48 10.50 12.08
N SER A 47 -9.82 10.89 10.86
CA SER A 47 -11.07 10.52 10.20
C SER A 47 -11.17 9.01 9.98
N CYS A 48 -10.10 8.36 9.51
CA CYS A 48 -10.01 6.91 9.35
C CYS A 48 -10.21 6.20 10.68
N TYR A 49 -9.47 6.61 11.71
CA TYR A 49 -9.58 6.05 13.05
C TYR A 49 -10.98 6.20 13.63
N GLN A 50 -11.55 7.40 13.64
CA GLN A 50 -12.86 7.67 14.24
C GLN A 50 -13.98 6.87 13.56
N ARG A 51 -13.89 6.68 12.24
CA ARG A 51 -14.84 5.85 11.49
C ARG A 51 -14.76 4.38 11.88
N ASP A 52 -13.54 3.86 12.02
CA ASP A 52 -13.30 2.41 11.99
C ASP A 52 -12.87 1.80 13.33
N LYS A 53 -12.54 2.60 14.36
CA LYS A 53 -11.99 2.15 15.65
C LYS A 53 -12.80 1.06 16.37
N ASN A 54 -14.09 1.01 16.13
CA ASN A 54 -15.00 0.04 16.78
C ASN A 54 -15.14 -1.29 16.01
N HIS A 55 -14.38 -1.48 14.92
CA HIS A 55 -14.40 -2.72 14.16
C HIS A 55 -13.31 -3.69 14.68
N PRO A 56 -13.69 -4.77 15.37
CA PRO A 56 -12.71 -5.69 15.97
C PRO A 56 -11.93 -6.52 14.94
N ALA A 57 -12.39 -6.56 13.71
CA ALA A 57 -11.69 -7.24 12.62
C ALA A 57 -10.41 -6.50 12.18
N ILE A 58 -10.30 -5.21 12.48
CA ILE A 58 -9.12 -4.41 12.15
C ILE A 58 -8.01 -4.72 13.14
N LEU A 59 -6.89 -5.19 12.65
CA LEU A 59 -5.69 -5.48 13.44
C LEU A 59 -4.57 -4.48 13.21
N ILE A 60 -4.59 -3.78 12.08
CA ILE A 60 -3.51 -2.92 11.63
C ILE A 60 -4.11 -1.65 11.01
N TRP A 61 -3.54 -0.50 11.33
CA TRP A 61 -3.77 0.76 10.64
C TRP A 61 -2.70 0.98 9.58
N SER A 62 -3.09 1.33 8.35
CA SER A 62 -2.15 1.67 7.27
C SER A 62 -2.17 3.17 6.97
N CYS A 63 -0.98 3.77 6.87
CA CYS A 63 -0.84 5.20 6.59
C CYS A 63 -1.30 5.59 5.18
N GLY A 64 -1.29 4.65 4.24
CA GLY A 64 -1.69 4.90 2.86
C GLY A 64 -0.80 4.17 1.86
N ASN A 65 -0.91 4.57 0.61
CA ASN A 65 -0.35 3.89 -0.53
C ASN A 65 0.56 4.81 -1.37
N GLU A 66 1.60 4.24 -1.99
CA GLU A 66 2.44 4.80 -3.05
C GLU A 66 2.79 6.30 -2.90
N SER A 67 3.31 6.66 -1.72
CA SER A 67 3.64 8.05 -1.38
C SER A 67 5.10 8.23 -0.92
N TYR A 68 6.00 7.34 -1.36
CA TYR A 68 7.43 7.32 -1.09
C TYR A 68 7.76 7.21 0.40
N GLY A 69 7.87 8.33 1.13
CA GLY A 69 8.25 8.40 2.53
C GLY A 69 8.24 9.85 3.03
N GLY A 70 8.99 10.12 4.09
CA GLY A 70 9.16 11.45 4.65
C GLY A 70 8.60 11.61 6.06
N SER A 71 8.89 12.76 6.64
CA SER A 71 8.51 13.11 8.02
C SER A 71 6.99 13.12 8.22
N VAL A 72 6.22 13.54 7.21
CA VAL A 72 4.76 13.62 7.33
C VAL A 72 4.14 12.23 7.49
N ILE A 73 4.61 11.23 6.74
CA ILE A 73 4.15 9.84 6.90
C ILE A 73 4.54 9.29 8.29
N TYR A 74 5.73 9.63 8.75
CA TYR A 74 6.13 9.28 10.10
C TYR A 74 5.19 9.90 11.16
N GLN A 75 4.82 11.18 11.02
CA GLN A 75 3.84 11.81 11.91
C GLN A 75 2.45 11.16 11.82
N MET A 76 2.04 10.70 10.65
CA MET A 76 0.80 9.93 10.50
C MET A 76 0.84 8.62 11.29
N SER A 77 1.95 7.90 11.24
CA SER A 77 2.12 6.66 12.00
C SER A 77 2.12 6.90 13.51
N GLU A 78 2.80 7.94 13.98
CA GLU A 78 2.77 8.34 15.38
C GLU A 78 1.36 8.76 15.83
N LYS A 79 0.62 9.43 14.95
CA LYS A 79 -0.78 9.81 15.25
C LYS A 79 -1.69 8.57 15.38
N PHE A 80 -1.51 7.54 14.57
CA PHE A 80 -2.24 6.28 14.77
C PHE A 80 -1.90 5.65 16.12
N ARG A 81 -0.62 5.61 16.52
CA ARG A 81 -0.18 5.06 17.81
C ARG A 81 -0.67 5.87 19.01
N GLU A 82 -0.78 7.20 18.85
CA GLU A 82 -1.40 8.07 19.87
C GLU A 82 -2.89 7.75 20.07
N LEU A 83 -3.60 7.49 18.98
CA LEU A 83 -5.04 7.22 19.01
C LEU A 83 -5.36 5.76 19.42
N ASP A 84 -4.46 4.83 19.14
CA ASP A 84 -4.64 3.40 19.36
C ASP A 84 -3.29 2.75 19.67
N SER A 85 -3.06 2.46 20.94
CA SER A 85 -1.83 1.81 21.41
C SER A 85 -1.81 0.29 21.21
N ASP A 86 -2.92 -0.32 20.82
CA ASP A 86 -3.07 -1.77 20.79
C ASP A 86 -2.86 -2.35 19.39
N ARG A 87 -3.20 -1.60 18.35
CA ARG A 87 -3.10 -2.04 16.96
C ARG A 87 -1.78 -1.60 16.33
N LEU A 88 -1.26 -2.46 15.45
CA LEU A 88 -0.04 -2.18 14.71
C LEU A 88 -0.27 -1.09 13.65
N VAL A 89 0.81 -0.45 13.24
CA VAL A 89 0.80 0.54 12.16
C VAL A 89 1.64 0.04 10.99
N HIS A 90 1.10 0.17 9.79
CA HIS A 90 1.69 -0.23 8.53
C HIS A 90 1.91 0.99 7.62
N TYR A 91 2.99 0.97 6.88
CA TYR A 91 3.21 1.78 5.69
C TYR A 91 4.00 0.99 4.65
N GLU A 92 3.46 0.84 3.44
CA GLU A 92 4.03 -0.02 2.42
C GLU A 92 5.40 0.45 1.92
N GLY A 93 5.57 1.77 1.80
CA GLY A 93 6.77 2.39 1.26
C GLY A 93 7.89 2.61 2.29
N VAL A 94 7.86 1.99 3.46
CA VAL A 94 8.86 2.17 4.52
C VAL A 94 10.30 1.97 4.05
N TYR A 95 10.51 1.12 3.06
CA TYR A 95 11.83 0.83 2.49
C TYR A 95 12.39 1.98 1.62
N ASN A 96 11.56 2.88 1.14
CA ASN A 96 11.98 4.00 0.30
C ASN A 96 12.73 5.08 1.09
N ASP A 97 12.39 5.27 2.36
CA ASP A 97 12.98 6.31 3.20
C ASP A 97 13.32 5.79 4.60
N ARG A 98 14.51 5.23 4.73
CA ARG A 98 15.00 4.64 5.99
C ARG A 98 15.28 5.64 7.10
N ARG A 99 15.25 6.95 6.83
CA ARG A 99 15.31 7.97 7.89
C ARG A 99 14.14 7.81 8.86
N TYR A 100 13.01 7.33 8.35
CA TYR A 100 11.77 7.14 9.11
C TYR A 100 11.35 5.67 9.16
N ASN A 101 12.29 4.79 9.49
CA ASN A 101 12.03 3.35 9.59
C ASN A 101 10.91 2.99 10.59
N GLY A 102 10.65 3.87 11.57
CA GLY A 102 9.55 3.76 12.51
C GLY A 102 8.15 4.00 11.94
N SER A 103 8.02 4.41 10.66
CA SER A 103 6.73 4.64 10.03
C SER A 103 5.88 3.37 9.89
N SER A 104 6.47 2.20 10.01
CA SER A 104 5.78 0.91 9.95
C SER A 104 6.33 -0.05 11.00
N ASP A 105 5.47 -0.85 11.62
CA ASP A 105 5.87 -1.91 12.55
C ASP A 105 6.33 -3.18 11.83
N MET A 106 6.21 -3.21 10.52
CA MET A 106 6.62 -4.31 9.65
C MET A 106 7.33 -3.81 8.40
N GLU A 107 8.15 -4.67 7.80
CA GLU A 107 8.61 -4.48 6.43
C GLU A 107 7.48 -4.75 5.46
N SER A 108 7.43 -3.99 4.39
CA SER A 108 6.38 -4.13 3.38
C SER A 108 6.91 -3.74 2.00
N GLN A 109 6.44 -4.43 0.97
CA GLN A 109 6.71 -4.10 -0.42
C GLN A 109 5.56 -4.58 -1.32
N MET A 110 5.40 -3.92 -2.46
CA MET A 110 4.51 -4.34 -3.54
C MET A 110 5.26 -5.20 -4.55
N TYR A 111 4.63 -6.27 -4.98
CA TYR A 111 5.09 -7.15 -6.07
C TYR A 111 6.56 -7.59 -6.00
N PRO A 112 7.17 -7.78 -4.82
CA PRO A 112 8.54 -8.27 -4.77
C PRO A 112 8.57 -9.73 -5.20
N PRO A 113 9.53 -10.17 -6.00
CA PRO A 113 9.77 -11.59 -6.19
C PRO A 113 10.18 -12.24 -4.86
N VAL A 114 9.89 -13.52 -4.69
CA VAL A 114 10.13 -14.26 -3.42
C VAL A 114 11.58 -14.16 -2.98
N GLU A 115 12.53 -14.24 -3.92
CA GLU A 115 13.97 -14.12 -3.65
C GLU A 115 14.33 -12.77 -3.00
N ARG A 116 13.61 -11.70 -3.37
CA ARG A 116 13.80 -10.37 -2.77
C ARG A 116 13.24 -10.32 -1.34
N ILE A 117 12.12 -11.00 -1.08
CA ILE A 117 11.56 -11.13 0.27
C ILE A 117 12.56 -11.85 1.17
N VAL A 118 13.06 -13.00 0.74
CA VAL A 118 14.05 -13.78 1.48
C VAL A 118 15.33 -12.96 1.77
N LYS A 119 15.82 -12.21 0.77
CA LYS A 119 16.95 -11.32 0.95
C LYS A 119 16.66 -10.23 1.97
N ASN A 120 15.51 -9.57 1.89
CA ASN A 120 15.11 -8.55 2.84
C ASN A 120 15.06 -9.10 4.27
N LEU A 121 14.46 -10.27 4.47
CA LEU A 121 14.35 -10.92 5.77
C LEU A 121 15.71 -11.36 6.33
N ALA A 122 16.69 -11.65 5.47
CA ALA A 122 18.07 -11.93 5.89
C ALA A 122 18.80 -10.66 6.36
N GLU A 123 18.55 -9.54 5.73
CA GLU A 123 19.16 -8.23 6.03
C GLU A 123 18.46 -7.51 7.20
N GLN A 124 17.14 -7.58 7.26
CA GLN A 124 16.28 -6.95 8.29
C GLN A 124 15.76 -8.02 9.26
N LYS A 125 16.30 -8.06 10.47
CA LYS A 125 16.00 -9.12 11.45
C LYS A 125 14.96 -8.72 12.50
N GLU A 126 14.61 -7.44 12.58
CA GLU A 126 13.82 -6.91 13.67
C GLU A 126 12.31 -6.93 13.40
N LYS A 127 11.91 -6.83 12.13
CA LYS A 127 10.50 -6.71 11.75
C LYS A 127 10.01 -7.92 10.96
N PRO A 128 8.73 -8.29 11.11
CA PRO A 128 8.07 -9.19 10.18
C PRO A 128 7.92 -8.53 8.80
N PHE A 129 7.66 -9.33 7.79
CA PHE A 129 7.44 -8.87 6.42
C PHE A 129 6.03 -9.20 5.94
N ILE A 130 5.35 -8.22 5.38
CA ILE A 130 4.08 -8.38 4.66
C ILE A 130 4.26 -7.95 3.21
N CYS A 131 3.76 -8.77 2.29
CA CYS A 131 3.60 -8.39 0.89
C CYS A 131 2.28 -7.60 0.76
N CYS A 132 2.33 -6.27 0.74
CA CYS A 132 1.11 -5.45 0.75
C CYS A 132 0.29 -5.61 -0.52
N GLU A 133 0.93 -5.90 -1.64
CA GLU A 133 0.30 -6.30 -2.89
C GLU A 133 1.15 -7.35 -3.60
N TYR A 134 0.51 -8.38 -4.15
CA TYR A 134 1.20 -9.38 -4.97
C TYR A 134 0.24 -10.04 -5.97
N THR A 135 0.81 -10.71 -6.96
CA THR A 135 0.12 -11.54 -7.96
C THR A 135 -1.05 -10.86 -8.71
N HIS A 136 -0.97 -9.57 -8.91
CA HIS A 136 -1.96 -8.71 -9.59
C HIS A 136 -2.97 -9.47 -10.49
N ALA A 137 -4.25 -9.48 -10.11
CA ALA A 137 -5.27 -10.36 -10.69
C ALA A 137 -6.03 -9.72 -11.87
N MET A 138 -5.32 -9.20 -12.87
CA MET A 138 -5.90 -8.67 -14.11
C MET A 138 -5.31 -9.37 -15.33
N GLY A 139 -6.15 -9.70 -16.31
CA GLY A 139 -5.74 -10.36 -17.54
C GLY A 139 -5.03 -11.69 -17.27
N ASN A 140 -3.93 -11.95 -17.96
CA ASN A 140 -3.10 -13.15 -17.81
C ASN A 140 -2.08 -13.01 -16.66
N SER A 141 -2.54 -12.76 -15.46
CA SER A 141 -1.73 -12.59 -14.27
C SER A 141 -2.16 -13.51 -13.15
N CYS A 142 -1.83 -13.20 -11.89
CA CYS A 142 -2.15 -14.03 -10.72
C CYS A 142 -1.45 -15.41 -10.74
N GLY A 143 -0.26 -15.51 -11.35
CA GLY A 143 0.52 -16.74 -11.43
C GLY A 143 1.55 -16.91 -10.30
N ALA A 144 2.10 -18.12 -10.19
CA ALA A 144 3.18 -18.47 -9.26
C ALA A 144 2.88 -18.20 -7.77
N MET A 145 1.62 -18.16 -7.39
CA MET A 145 1.16 -17.81 -6.05
C MET A 145 1.68 -18.77 -4.98
N HIS A 146 1.84 -20.06 -5.34
CA HIS A 146 2.40 -21.09 -4.47
C HIS A 146 3.78 -20.70 -3.90
N LYS A 147 4.61 -19.98 -4.65
CA LYS A 147 5.94 -19.57 -4.16
C LYS A 147 5.85 -18.65 -2.95
N TYR A 148 4.83 -17.81 -2.88
CA TYR A 148 4.58 -16.92 -1.75
C TYR A 148 3.93 -17.67 -0.59
N THR A 149 2.99 -18.56 -0.87
CA THR A 149 2.35 -19.36 0.18
C THR A 149 3.32 -20.37 0.81
N ASP A 150 4.16 -21.04 0.01
CA ASP A 150 5.19 -21.97 0.51
C ASP A 150 6.20 -21.23 1.42
N LEU A 151 6.45 -19.94 1.16
CA LEU A 151 7.35 -19.15 2.01
C LEU A 151 6.77 -18.94 3.42
N THR A 152 5.46 -18.88 3.59
CA THR A 152 4.82 -18.74 4.92
C THR A 152 5.09 -19.96 5.81
N ASP A 153 5.30 -21.14 5.22
CA ASP A 153 5.55 -22.37 5.96
C ASP A 153 7.03 -22.50 6.39
N THR A 154 7.93 -21.78 5.72
CA THR A 154 9.38 -21.92 5.89
C THR A 154 10.06 -20.72 6.54
N GLU A 155 9.48 -19.53 6.46
CA GLU A 155 10.02 -18.29 7.03
C GLU A 155 9.02 -17.63 8.01
N PRO A 156 9.20 -17.84 9.32
CA PRO A 156 8.24 -17.37 10.33
C PRO A 156 7.99 -15.86 10.37
N ARG A 157 8.93 -15.06 9.87
CA ARG A 157 8.80 -13.60 9.82
C ARG A 157 8.08 -13.11 8.57
N TYR A 158 7.86 -14.00 7.58
CA TYR A 158 7.01 -13.69 6.44
C TYR A 158 5.55 -13.96 6.81
N GLN A 159 4.76 -12.93 6.93
CA GLN A 159 3.38 -13.00 7.43
C GLN A 159 2.33 -13.11 6.30
N GLY A 160 2.78 -13.37 5.07
CA GLY A 160 1.92 -13.50 3.91
C GLY A 160 1.75 -12.21 3.13
N GLY A 161 0.65 -12.08 2.41
CA GLY A 161 0.39 -10.93 1.55
C GLY A 161 -1.05 -10.82 1.10
N PHE A 162 -1.31 -9.75 0.37
CA PHE A 162 -2.61 -9.40 -0.16
C PHE A 162 -2.58 -9.43 -1.68
N ILE A 163 -3.48 -10.18 -2.29
CA ILE A 163 -3.63 -10.19 -3.76
C ILE A 163 -4.24 -8.85 -4.18
N TRP A 164 -3.67 -8.18 -5.15
CA TRP A 164 -4.33 -7.08 -5.82
C TRP A 164 -5.15 -7.61 -7.02
N ASP A 165 -6.50 -7.65 -6.97
CA ASP A 165 -7.21 -7.33 -5.76
C ASP A 165 -8.40 -8.29 -5.56
N TYR A 166 -9.13 -8.08 -4.48
CA TYR A 166 -10.18 -9.00 -4.03
C TYR A 166 -11.47 -8.91 -4.85
N ILE A 167 -11.84 -7.70 -5.28
CA ILE A 167 -13.08 -7.45 -6.02
C ILE A 167 -12.77 -7.25 -7.50
N ASP A 168 -13.56 -7.89 -8.35
CA ASP A 168 -13.50 -7.70 -9.79
C ASP A 168 -13.74 -6.23 -10.14
N GLN A 169 -12.74 -5.59 -10.74
CA GLN A 169 -12.79 -4.16 -11.10
C GLN A 169 -13.49 -3.91 -12.43
N SER A 170 -13.89 -4.98 -13.13
CA SER A 170 -14.57 -4.88 -14.40
C SER A 170 -16.08 -4.75 -14.24
N ILE A 171 -16.70 -4.10 -15.21
CA ILE A 171 -18.15 -4.05 -15.37
C ILE A 171 -18.54 -4.63 -16.73
N THR A 172 -19.65 -5.34 -16.78
CA THR A 172 -20.15 -5.89 -18.03
C THR A 172 -20.63 -4.75 -18.95
N LYS A 173 -20.04 -4.66 -20.14
CA LYS A 173 -20.43 -3.74 -21.22
C LYS A 173 -20.70 -4.49 -22.50
N LYS A 174 -21.36 -3.84 -23.44
CA LYS A 174 -21.51 -4.34 -24.81
C LYS A 174 -20.64 -3.52 -25.76
N ASP A 175 -19.95 -4.22 -26.64
CA ASP A 175 -19.21 -3.60 -27.74
C ASP A 175 -20.17 -3.05 -28.81
N ARG A 176 -19.61 -2.43 -29.87
CA ARG A 176 -20.38 -1.87 -30.98
C ARG A 176 -21.19 -2.93 -31.79
N TYR A 177 -20.90 -4.22 -31.58
CA TYR A 177 -21.62 -5.33 -32.21
C TYR A 177 -22.64 -5.98 -31.29
N GLY A 178 -22.81 -5.46 -30.06
CA GLY A 178 -23.71 -5.98 -29.04
C GLY A 178 -23.16 -7.18 -28.26
N LYS A 179 -21.89 -7.54 -28.43
CA LYS A 179 -21.22 -8.62 -27.68
C LYS A 179 -20.79 -8.12 -26.32
N GLU A 180 -21.14 -8.88 -25.30
CA GLU A 180 -20.74 -8.57 -23.91
C GLU A 180 -19.25 -8.85 -23.68
N PHE A 181 -18.61 -7.97 -22.92
CA PHE A 181 -17.24 -8.10 -22.46
C PHE A 181 -17.06 -7.42 -21.10
N GLN A 182 -15.98 -7.75 -20.41
CA GLN A 182 -15.60 -7.14 -19.14
C GLN A 182 -14.75 -5.88 -19.40
N ALA A 183 -15.33 -4.72 -19.13
CA ALA A 183 -14.72 -3.42 -19.36
C ALA A 183 -14.04 -2.89 -18.11
N TYR A 184 -12.81 -2.40 -18.21
CA TYR A 184 -12.08 -1.75 -17.13
C TYR A 184 -11.09 -0.69 -17.66
N GLY A 185 -10.62 0.21 -16.79
CA GLY A 185 -9.60 1.20 -17.13
C GLY A 185 -9.95 2.02 -18.38
N GLY A 186 -9.15 1.90 -19.43
CA GLY A 186 -9.30 2.64 -20.68
C GLY A 186 -10.63 2.40 -21.43
N ASP A 187 -11.28 1.27 -21.21
CA ASP A 187 -12.60 1.00 -21.77
C ASP A 187 -13.71 1.91 -21.23
N LEU A 188 -13.43 2.59 -20.11
CA LEU A 188 -14.33 3.49 -19.40
C LEU A 188 -13.91 4.96 -19.55
N SER A 189 -12.89 5.26 -20.38
CA SER A 189 -12.40 6.62 -20.55
C SER A 189 -13.43 7.53 -21.21
N LEU A 190 -13.36 8.83 -20.88
CA LEU A 190 -14.26 9.88 -21.41
C LEU A 190 -14.25 9.99 -22.94
N ILE A 191 -13.19 9.51 -23.62
CA ILE A 191 -13.09 9.50 -25.09
C ILE A 191 -14.13 8.57 -25.72
N HIS A 192 -14.66 7.63 -24.97
CA HIS A 192 -15.69 6.68 -25.45
C HIS A 192 -17.11 7.04 -25.02
N ILE A 193 -17.31 8.20 -24.39
CA ILE A 193 -18.60 8.70 -23.91
C ILE A 193 -19.20 9.75 -24.89
N SER A 194 -18.48 10.16 -25.92
CA SER A 194 -18.92 11.08 -26.96
C SER A 194 -19.52 10.36 -28.16
#